data_998f1c24ed396cb80cd9611d111aac64
#
_entry.id   998f1c24ed396cb80cd9611d111aac64
#
_cell.length_a   1.000
_cell.length_b   1.000
_cell.length_c   1.000
_cell.angle_alpha   90.00
_cell.angle_beta   90.00
_cell.angle_gamma   90.00
#
_symmetry.space_group_name_H-M   'P 1'
#
loop_
_entity.id
_entity.type
_entity.pdbx_description
1 polymer ?
#
loop_
_entity_poly.entity_id
_entity_poly.type
_entity_poly.pdbx_seq_one_letter_code
_entity_poly.pdbx_strand_id
1 'polypeptide(L)'
;ENAALKKEEAAIDSLTAFPKSLEEQLRLASRLWATRIVVLPEAFDSAKRYTNGDADEQWRVLASAATALWRLKFQEGCTTDICSTFTNQTGIEMTLTETKATKANQDCVRLRQRSYKGRAIDITPHLKGKGKSKMDPFRLHFYFDEESQKIVIGHCGCHLQTAGTGKVK
;
A
#
# COMPACT_ATOMS: atom_id res chain seq x y z
N GLU A 1 21.14 -0.02 12.84
CA GLU A 1 20.80 1.37 12.49
C GLU A 1 21.67 1.88 11.33
N ASN A 2 22.98 1.70 11.37
CA ASN A 2 23.92 2.19 10.36
C ASN A 2 23.80 1.51 8.98
N ALA A 3 23.39 0.24 8.92
CA ALA A 3 23.23 -0.50 7.65
C ALA A 3 21.96 -0.09 6.89
N ALA A 4 20.88 0.29 7.61
CA ALA A 4 19.65 0.79 7.00
C ALA A 4 19.85 2.18 6.42
N LEU A 5 20.51 3.09 7.17
CA LEU A 5 20.86 4.43 6.72
C LEU A 5 21.72 4.41 5.45
N LYS A 6 22.73 3.54 5.40
CA LYS A 6 23.57 3.35 4.20
C LYS A 6 22.79 2.88 2.97
N LYS A 7 21.76 2.04 3.16
CA LYS A 7 20.88 1.61 2.06
C LYS A 7 19.98 2.74 1.57
N GLU A 8 19.49 3.55 2.50
CA GLU A 8 18.68 4.73 2.18
C GLU A 8 19.50 5.77 1.41
N GLU A 9 20.70 6.09 1.87
CA GLU A 9 21.64 6.99 1.18
C GLU A 9 21.97 6.47 -0.22
N ALA A 10 22.33 5.20 -0.36
CA ALA A 10 22.63 4.60 -1.65
C ALA A 10 21.44 4.62 -2.61
N ALA A 11 20.21 4.49 -2.10
CA ALA A 11 18.99 4.59 -2.91
C ALA A 11 18.79 6.02 -3.44
N ILE A 12 19.04 7.02 -2.60
CA ILE A 12 18.97 8.44 -2.99
C ILE A 12 20.04 8.76 -4.01
N ASP A 13 21.27 8.37 -3.75
CA ASP A 13 22.43 8.65 -4.63
C ASP A 13 22.29 7.97 -6.00
N SER A 14 21.56 6.88 -6.10
CA SER A 14 21.30 6.21 -7.38
C SER A 14 20.27 6.91 -8.27
N LEU A 15 19.55 7.91 -7.74
CA LEU A 15 18.52 8.63 -8.49
C LEU A 15 19.16 9.66 -9.43
N THR A 16 19.02 9.42 -10.72
CA THR A 16 19.32 10.42 -11.75
C THR A 16 18.11 11.27 -12.12
N ALA A 17 16.90 10.71 -11.93
CA ALA A 17 15.62 11.38 -12.06
C ALA A 17 14.61 10.68 -11.16
N PHE A 18 13.58 11.41 -10.69
CA PHE A 18 12.54 10.82 -9.88
C PHE A 18 11.69 9.83 -10.72
N PRO A 19 11.45 8.60 -10.24
CA PRO A 19 10.72 7.59 -11.00
C PRO A 19 9.26 8.00 -11.21
N LYS A 20 8.75 7.77 -12.43
CA LYS A 20 7.38 8.09 -12.82
C LYS A 20 6.47 6.86 -12.85
N SER A 21 7.03 5.67 -13.10
CA SER A 21 6.24 4.44 -13.08
C SER A 21 5.97 3.99 -11.64
N LEU A 22 4.79 3.40 -11.42
CA LEU A 22 4.41 2.91 -10.10
C LEU A 22 5.35 1.79 -9.61
N GLU A 23 5.77 0.91 -10.50
CA GLU A 23 6.72 -0.15 -10.17
C GLU A 23 8.07 0.40 -9.66
N GLU A 24 8.62 1.39 -10.36
CA GLU A 24 9.89 2.02 -9.97
C GLU A 24 9.75 2.81 -8.66
N GLN A 25 8.63 3.51 -8.48
CA GLN A 25 8.32 4.21 -7.23
C GLN A 25 8.21 3.23 -6.06
N LEU A 26 7.56 2.08 -6.28
CA LEU A 26 7.42 1.04 -5.27
C LEU A 26 8.79 0.42 -4.90
N ARG A 27 9.67 0.23 -5.87
CA ARG A 27 11.06 -0.20 -5.63
C ARG A 27 11.84 0.83 -4.82
N LEU A 28 11.71 2.10 -5.17
CA LEU A 28 12.35 3.18 -4.42
C LEU A 28 11.84 3.23 -2.98
N ALA A 29 10.52 3.21 -2.78
CA ALA A 29 9.91 3.20 -1.46
C ALA A 29 10.38 2.02 -0.60
N SER A 30 10.49 0.82 -1.19
CA SER A 30 10.97 -0.38 -0.49
C SER A 30 12.42 -0.26 0.00
N ARG A 31 13.23 0.55 -0.66
CA ARG A 31 14.63 0.82 -0.28
C ARG A 31 14.73 1.94 0.75
N LEU A 32 14.03 3.06 0.50
CA LEU A 32 14.03 4.23 1.37
C LEU A 32 13.50 3.89 2.78
N TRP A 33 12.45 3.07 2.83
CA TRP A 33 11.77 2.72 4.08
C TRP A 33 11.83 1.22 4.39
N ALA A 34 12.98 0.59 4.11
CA ALA A 34 13.17 -0.85 4.32
C ALA A 34 12.94 -1.31 5.77
N THR A 35 13.08 -0.40 6.75
CA THR A 35 12.79 -0.68 8.16
C THR A 35 11.31 -0.57 8.53
N ARG A 36 10.48 0.01 7.65
CA ARG A 36 9.07 0.31 7.92
C ARG A 36 8.09 -0.43 7.02
N ILE A 37 8.48 -0.75 5.80
CA ILE A 37 7.62 -1.44 4.84
C ILE A 37 8.26 -2.68 4.26
N VAL A 38 7.41 -3.63 3.89
CA VAL A 38 7.75 -4.79 3.07
C VAL A 38 6.82 -4.79 1.87
N VAL A 39 7.37 -4.98 0.68
CA VAL A 39 6.58 -5.07 -0.55
C VAL A 39 6.61 -6.50 -1.06
N LEU A 40 5.43 -7.13 -1.16
CA LEU A 40 5.32 -8.48 -1.67
C LEU A 40 5.45 -8.52 -3.20
N PRO A 41 5.90 -9.64 -3.77
CA PRO A 41 6.02 -9.79 -5.23
C PRO A 41 4.73 -9.45 -6.00
N GLU A 42 3.58 -9.86 -5.47
CA GLU A 42 2.27 -9.59 -6.07
C GLU A 42 1.94 -8.09 -6.15
N ALA A 43 2.46 -7.29 -5.22
CA ALA A 43 2.32 -5.84 -5.26
C ALA A 43 3.12 -5.22 -6.41
N PHE A 44 4.32 -5.69 -6.69
CA PHE A 44 5.09 -5.29 -7.86
C PHE A 44 4.38 -5.67 -9.16
N ASP A 45 3.82 -6.88 -9.23
CA ASP A 45 3.08 -7.35 -10.39
C ASP A 45 1.82 -6.50 -10.67
N SER A 46 1.09 -6.14 -9.62
CA SER A 46 -0.08 -5.27 -9.74
C SER A 46 0.31 -3.84 -10.14
N ALA A 47 1.40 -3.32 -9.60
CA ALA A 47 1.93 -2.01 -9.95
C ALA A 47 2.35 -1.92 -11.43
N LYS A 48 2.99 -2.96 -11.95
CA LYS A 48 3.40 -3.05 -13.34
C LYS A 48 2.21 -3.03 -14.31
N ARG A 49 1.09 -3.65 -13.93
CA ARG A 49 -0.13 -3.70 -14.75
C ARG A 49 -1.00 -2.45 -14.68
N TYR A 50 -0.79 -1.59 -13.69
CA TYR A 50 -1.63 -0.41 -13.49
C TYR A 50 -1.24 0.72 -14.44
N THR A 51 -2.15 1.09 -15.34
CA THR A 51 -1.92 2.07 -16.40
C THR A 51 -2.61 3.41 -16.17
N ASN A 52 -3.54 3.50 -15.24
CA ASN A 52 -4.29 4.72 -14.92
C ASN A 52 -3.64 5.57 -13.83
N GLY A 53 -2.35 5.35 -13.54
CA GLY A 53 -1.66 5.99 -12.45
C GLY A 53 -1.25 7.43 -12.74
N ASP A 54 -1.44 8.29 -11.75
CA ASP A 54 -0.83 9.61 -11.66
C ASP A 54 0.43 9.51 -10.78
N ALA A 55 1.58 9.90 -11.33
CA ALA A 55 2.88 9.70 -10.67
C ALA A 55 3.00 10.42 -9.32
N ASP A 56 2.49 11.64 -9.21
CA ASP A 56 2.56 12.42 -7.99
C ASP A 56 1.61 11.87 -6.92
N GLU A 57 0.38 11.52 -7.32
CA GLU A 57 -0.62 10.95 -6.41
C GLU A 57 -0.20 9.59 -5.86
N GLN A 58 0.28 8.68 -6.70
CA GLN A 58 0.70 7.37 -6.25
C GLN A 58 1.92 7.43 -5.33
N TRP A 59 2.87 8.33 -5.60
CA TRP A 59 3.99 8.56 -4.70
C TRP A 59 3.53 9.14 -3.35
N ARG A 60 2.61 10.09 -3.37
CA ARG A 60 2.03 10.67 -2.15
C ARG A 60 1.40 9.59 -1.27
N VAL A 61 0.66 8.64 -1.86
CA VAL A 61 0.06 7.52 -1.12
C VAL A 61 1.11 6.57 -0.57
N LEU A 62 2.10 6.17 -1.38
CA LEU A 62 3.21 5.31 -0.96
C LEU A 62 4.01 5.93 0.21
N ALA A 63 4.41 7.18 0.06
CA ALA A 63 5.17 7.89 1.08
C ALA A 63 4.35 8.06 2.37
N SER A 64 3.06 8.34 2.27
CA SER A 64 2.19 8.47 3.44
C SER A 64 2.01 7.15 4.18
N ALA A 65 1.96 6.01 3.47
CA ALA A 65 1.94 4.70 4.10
C ALA A 65 3.21 4.44 4.92
N ALA A 66 4.38 4.72 4.35
CA ALA A 66 5.67 4.48 4.98
C ALA A 66 6.03 5.49 6.08
N THR A 67 5.39 6.64 6.11
CA THR A 67 5.67 7.72 7.07
C THR A 67 4.52 7.94 8.03
N ALA A 68 3.47 8.63 7.64
CA ALA A 68 2.36 8.99 8.52
C ALA A 68 1.64 7.75 9.09
N LEU A 69 1.27 6.79 8.26
CA LEU A 69 0.58 5.59 8.72
C LEU A 69 1.46 4.74 9.64
N TRP A 70 2.71 4.53 9.25
CA TRP A 70 3.67 3.77 10.07
C TRP A 70 3.87 4.41 11.45
N ARG A 71 4.04 5.74 11.50
CA ARG A 71 4.19 6.47 12.76
C ARG A 71 2.96 6.36 13.64
N LEU A 72 1.77 6.57 13.08
CA LEU A 72 0.52 6.44 13.81
C LEU A 72 0.37 5.05 14.42
N LYS A 73 0.61 4.02 13.64
CA LYS A 73 0.42 2.63 14.07
C LYS A 73 1.48 2.17 15.07
N PHE A 74 2.75 2.32 14.72
CA PHE A 74 3.84 1.67 15.44
C PHE A 74 4.65 2.59 16.36
N GLN A 75 4.69 3.87 16.09
CA GLN A 75 5.41 4.83 16.93
C GLN A 75 4.50 5.46 17.98
N GLU A 76 3.30 5.85 17.60
CA GLU A 76 2.32 6.46 18.49
C GLU A 76 1.35 5.45 19.12
N GLY A 77 1.27 4.23 18.56
CA GLY A 77 0.38 3.18 19.04
C GLY A 77 -1.11 3.50 18.88
N CYS A 78 -1.48 4.28 17.88
CA CYS A 78 -2.86 4.65 17.59
C CYS A 78 -3.66 3.41 17.18
N THR A 79 -4.65 3.02 17.98
CA THR A 79 -5.51 1.85 17.70
C THR A 79 -6.96 2.25 17.47
N THR A 80 -7.43 3.30 18.12
CA THR A 80 -8.76 3.87 17.92
C THR A 80 -8.68 5.01 16.93
N ASP A 81 -9.65 5.10 16.03
CA ASP A 81 -9.78 6.20 15.06
C ASP A 81 -8.55 6.42 14.15
N ILE A 82 -7.73 5.38 13.95
CA ILE A 82 -6.55 5.48 13.10
C ILE A 82 -6.91 5.93 11.67
N CYS A 83 -8.05 5.48 11.14
CA CYS A 83 -8.52 5.88 9.81
C CYS A 83 -8.79 7.38 9.74
N SER A 84 -9.57 7.93 10.66
CA SER A 84 -9.90 9.36 10.68
C SER A 84 -8.66 10.21 10.96
N THR A 85 -7.80 9.79 11.88
CA THR A 85 -6.56 10.48 12.20
C THR A 85 -5.62 10.53 10.99
N PHE A 86 -5.42 9.41 10.32
CA PHE A 86 -4.61 9.34 9.11
C PHE A 86 -5.18 10.21 7.98
N THR A 87 -6.50 10.13 7.75
CA THR A 87 -7.17 10.93 6.73
C THR A 87 -7.06 12.43 7.03
N ASN A 88 -7.21 12.83 8.28
CA ASN A 88 -7.06 14.24 8.69
C ASN A 88 -5.63 14.75 8.48
N GLN A 89 -4.62 13.91 8.73
CA GLN A 89 -3.21 14.29 8.55
C GLN A 89 -2.77 14.35 7.09
N THR A 90 -3.29 13.45 6.25
CA THR A 90 -2.75 13.24 4.89
C THR A 90 -3.72 13.63 3.77
N GLY A 91 -5.00 13.75 4.07
CA GLY A 91 -6.04 13.88 3.05
C GLY A 91 -6.32 12.59 2.27
N ILE A 92 -5.70 11.47 2.66
CA ILE A 92 -5.89 10.16 2.02
C ILE A 92 -6.88 9.35 2.84
N GLU A 93 -7.95 8.89 2.20
CA GLU A 93 -8.93 8.03 2.85
C GLU A 93 -8.36 6.63 3.08
N MET A 94 -8.56 6.08 4.27
CA MET A 94 -8.17 4.73 4.65
C MET A 94 -9.38 3.93 5.11
N THR A 95 -9.44 2.67 4.70
CA THR A 95 -10.45 1.70 5.13
C THR A 95 -9.76 0.44 5.63
N LEU A 96 -10.19 -0.08 6.78
CA LEU A 96 -9.65 -1.32 7.36
C LEU A 96 -10.49 -2.55 7.05
N THR A 97 -11.73 -2.35 6.60
CA THR A 97 -12.70 -3.43 6.37
C THR A 97 -13.40 -3.29 5.02
N GLU A 98 -14.11 -4.32 4.64
CA GLU A 98 -15.00 -4.36 3.48
C GLU A 98 -16.47 -4.49 3.89
N THR A 99 -17.39 -4.30 2.94
CA THR A 99 -18.81 -4.55 3.16
C THR A 99 -19.09 -6.02 3.46
N LYS A 100 -20.19 -6.31 4.14
CA LYS A 100 -20.63 -7.69 4.43
C LYS A 100 -20.74 -8.53 3.15
N ALA A 101 -21.26 -7.95 2.07
CA ALA A 101 -21.41 -8.63 0.79
C ALA A 101 -20.05 -9.04 0.19
N THR A 102 -19.06 -8.15 0.24
CA THR A 102 -17.70 -8.44 -0.24
C THR A 102 -17.03 -9.52 0.61
N LYS A 103 -17.19 -9.47 1.93
CA LYS A 103 -16.66 -10.50 2.84
C LYS A 103 -17.29 -11.87 2.64
N ALA A 104 -18.53 -11.93 2.21
CA ALA A 104 -19.25 -13.18 1.93
C ALA A 104 -18.90 -13.77 0.53
N ASN A 105 -18.29 -12.99 -0.33
CA ASN A 105 -17.92 -13.43 -1.69
C ASN A 105 -16.51 -14.03 -1.68
N GLN A 106 -16.42 -15.34 -1.93
CA GLN A 106 -15.15 -16.08 -1.87
C GLN A 106 -14.10 -15.58 -2.87
N ASP A 107 -14.52 -15.15 -4.07
CA ASP A 107 -13.59 -14.61 -5.05
C ASP A 107 -13.00 -13.28 -4.59
N CYS A 108 -13.81 -12.40 -4.00
CA CYS A 108 -13.35 -11.16 -3.40
C CYS A 108 -12.40 -11.41 -2.23
N VAL A 109 -12.69 -12.40 -1.39
CA VAL A 109 -11.82 -12.79 -0.27
C VAL A 109 -10.46 -13.28 -0.76
N ARG A 110 -10.44 -14.14 -1.78
CA ARG A 110 -9.19 -14.67 -2.36
C ARG A 110 -8.28 -13.56 -2.90
N LEU A 111 -8.85 -12.52 -3.51
CA LEU A 111 -8.09 -11.36 -4.00
C LEU A 111 -7.36 -10.59 -2.90
N ARG A 112 -7.80 -10.75 -1.65
CA ARG A 112 -7.26 -10.06 -0.48
C ARG A 112 -6.39 -10.94 0.41
N GLN A 113 -6.06 -12.15 -0.05
CA GLN A 113 -5.16 -13.07 0.68
C GLN A 113 -3.79 -13.10 0.03
N ARG A 114 -2.75 -13.11 0.86
CA ARG A 114 -1.35 -13.22 0.46
C ARG A 114 -0.61 -14.20 1.37
N SER A 115 0.49 -14.75 0.87
CA SER A 115 1.43 -15.51 1.70
C SER A 115 2.56 -14.59 2.16
N TYR A 116 2.81 -14.58 3.46
CA TYR A 116 3.87 -13.79 4.06
C TYR A 116 4.48 -14.55 5.24
N LYS A 117 5.80 -14.73 5.26
CA LYS A 117 6.51 -15.50 6.30
C LYS A 117 5.89 -16.89 6.54
N GLY A 118 5.50 -17.58 5.47
CA GLY A 118 4.93 -18.93 5.52
C GLY A 118 3.49 -19.03 6.03
N ARG A 119 2.78 -17.92 6.20
CA ARG A 119 1.38 -17.88 6.65
C ARG A 119 0.51 -17.03 5.73
N ALA A 120 -0.78 -17.30 5.72
CA ALA A 120 -1.75 -16.47 5.02
C ALA A 120 -2.01 -15.19 5.81
N ILE A 121 -1.99 -14.05 5.13
CA ILE A 121 -2.35 -12.75 5.67
C ILE A 121 -3.50 -12.14 4.85
N ASP A 122 -4.27 -11.27 5.49
CA ASP A 122 -5.38 -10.54 4.87
C ASP A 122 -4.95 -9.09 4.60
N ILE A 123 -4.96 -8.70 3.32
CA ILE A 123 -4.64 -7.35 2.86
C ILE A 123 -5.88 -6.51 2.57
N THR A 124 -6.99 -6.78 3.24
CA THR A 124 -8.22 -5.97 3.14
C THR A 124 -8.00 -4.49 3.46
N PRO A 125 -7.23 -4.11 4.50
CA PRO A 125 -6.90 -2.71 4.74
C PRO A 125 -6.31 -2.03 3.52
N HIS A 126 -6.79 -0.83 3.18
CA HIS A 126 -6.28 -0.13 2.01
C HIS A 126 -6.38 1.39 2.11
N LEU A 127 -5.47 2.04 1.40
CA LEU A 127 -5.47 3.47 1.14
C LEU A 127 -6.10 3.74 -0.22
N LYS A 128 -6.89 4.81 -0.30
CA LYS A 128 -7.61 5.21 -1.50
C LYS A 128 -6.95 6.42 -2.14
N GLY A 129 -6.28 6.20 -3.25
CA GLY A 129 -5.73 7.24 -4.11
C GLY A 129 -6.61 7.49 -5.33
N LYS A 130 -6.28 8.54 -6.06
CA LYS A 130 -6.92 8.89 -7.32
C LYS A 130 -6.09 8.39 -8.49
N GLY A 131 -6.75 7.94 -9.56
CA GLY A 131 -6.12 7.68 -10.85
C GLY A 131 -6.26 8.90 -11.77
N LYS A 132 -5.70 8.81 -12.98
CA LYS A 132 -5.90 9.82 -14.04
C LYS A 132 -7.35 9.95 -14.43
N SER A 133 -8.10 8.86 -14.38
CA SER A 133 -9.55 8.84 -14.58
C SER A 133 -10.24 8.20 -13.37
N LYS A 134 -11.55 8.46 -13.23
CA LYS A 134 -12.38 7.90 -12.15
C LYS A 134 -12.72 6.40 -12.35
N MET A 135 -12.47 5.86 -13.54
CA MET A 135 -12.86 4.49 -13.91
C MET A 135 -12.06 3.41 -13.18
N ASP A 136 -10.81 3.69 -12.86
CA ASP A 136 -9.91 2.74 -12.18
C ASP A 136 -9.04 3.50 -11.18
N PRO A 137 -9.57 3.84 -10.01
CA PRO A 137 -8.84 4.59 -9.00
C PRO A 137 -7.71 3.77 -8.40
N PHE A 138 -6.66 4.45 -7.96
CA PHE A 138 -5.51 3.84 -7.31
C PHE A 138 -5.86 3.28 -5.94
N ARG A 139 -5.37 2.07 -5.63
CA ARG A 139 -5.51 1.42 -4.32
C ARG A 139 -4.18 0.83 -3.86
N LEU A 140 -3.88 0.98 -2.58
CA LEU A 140 -2.76 0.34 -1.91
C LEU A 140 -3.32 -0.50 -0.77
N HIS A 141 -3.29 -1.83 -0.91
CA HIS A 141 -3.73 -2.78 0.10
C HIS A 141 -2.55 -3.27 0.94
N PHE A 142 -2.76 -3.39 2.25
CA PHE A 142 -1.68 -3.68 3.18
C PHE A 142 -2.14 -4.53 4.37
N TYR A 143 -1.15 -5.00 5.10
CA TYR A 143 -1.30 -5.71 6.37
C TYR A 143 -0.33 -5.11 7.40
N PHE A 144 -0.78 -4.99 8.64
CA PHE A 144 0.10 -4.58 9.74
C PHE A 144 0.81 -5.80 10.33
N ASP A 145 2.10 -5.94 10.12
CA ASP A 145 2.93 -6.94 10.81
C ASP A 145 3.35 -6.38 12.18
N GLU A 146 2.60 -6.74 13.20
CA GLU A 146 2.82 -6.27 14.58
C GLU A 146 4.16 -6.76 15.14
N GLU A 147 4.58 -7.95 14.75
CA GLU A 147 5.81 -8.57 15.25
C GLU A 147 7.06 -7.81 14.77
N SER A 148 7.14 -7.53 13.48
CA SER A 148 8.28 -6.78 12.92
C SER A 148 8.04 -5.28 12.87
N GLN A 149 6.87 -4.79 13.28
CA GLN A 149 6.45 -3.39 13.20
C GLN A 149 6.60 -2.81 11.79
N LYS A 150 6.10 -3.55 10.80
CA LYS A 150 6.14 -3.14 9.39
C LYS A 150 4.76 -3.16 8.77
N ILE A 151 4.60 -2.31 7.76
CA ILE A 151 3.45 -2.34 6.87
C ILE A 151 3.81 -3.23 5.67
N VAL A 152 3.07 -4.31 5.48
CA VAL A 152 3.27 -5.23 4.37
C VAL A 152 2.33 -4.86 3.23
N ILE A 153 2.88 -4.41 2.12
CA ILE A 153 2.12 -4.02 0.92
C ILE A 153 1.91 -5.25 0.05
N GLY A 154 0.67 -5.67 -0.10
CA GLY A 154 0.29 -6.87 -0.86
C GLY A 154 -0.36 -6.60 -2.21
N HIS A 155 -0.84 -5.38 -2.44
CA HIS A 155 -1.39 -4.93 -3.72
C HIS A 155 -1.16 -3.43 -3.86
N CYS A 156 -0.77 -3.02 -5.06
CA CYS A 156 -0.54 -1.62 -5.37
C CYS A 156 -0.93 -1.37 -6.83
N GLY A 157 -2.06 -0.73 -7.06
CA GLY A 157 -2.54 -0.53 -8.43
C GLY A 157 -4.05 -0.34 -8.52
N CYS A 158 -4.71 -1.14 -9.35
CA CYS A 158 -6.14 -1.02 -9.61
C CYS A 158 -7.01 -1.32 -8.38
N HIS A 159 -8.26 -0.88 -8.45
CA HIS A 159 -9.27 -1.24 -7.46
C HIS A 159 -9.54 -2.76 -7.50
N LEU A 160 -9.42 -3.43 -6.37
CA LEU A 160 -9.77 -4.84 -6.27
C LEU A 160 -11.29 -5.03 -6.35
N GLN A 161 -11.71 -6.10 -7.01
CA GLN A 161 -13.13 -6.43 -7.15
C GLN A 161 -13.82 -6.49 -5.79
N THR A 162 -15.01 -5.88 -5.71
CA THR A 162 -15.96 -6.00 -4.59
C THR A 162 -17.26 -6.61 -5.08
N ALA A 163 -18.14 -7.01 -4.17
CA ALA A 163 -19.44 -7.55 -4.54
C ALA A 163 -20.34 -6.57 -5.33
N GLY A 164 -20.09 -5.25 -5.14
CA GLY A 164 -20.83 -4.18 -5.84
C GLY A 164 -20.22 -3.76 -7.19
N THR A 165 -18.98 -4.16 -7.47
CA THR A 165 -18.33 -3.92 -8.76
C THR A 165 -18.52 -5.16 -9.63
N GLY A 166 -19.20 -5.03 -10.78
CA GLY A 166 -19.26 -6.12 -11.76
C GLY A 166 -17.87 -6.67 -12.09
N LYS A 167 -17.81 -7.90 -12.60
CA LYS A 167 -16.54 -8.53 -12.98
C LYS A 167 -15.75 -7.58 -13.88
N VAL A 168 -14.70 -6.99 -13.32
CA VAL A 168 -13.70 -6.33 -14.14
C VAL A 168 -12.98 -7.44 -14.90
N LYS A 169 -13.20 -7.48 -16.20
CA LYS A 169 -12.57 -8.45 -17.09
C LYS A 169 -11.07 -8.23 -17.16
#